data_78b87dd8fba5148daf75da6f0819c3ff
#
_entry.id   78b87dd8fba5148daf75da6f0819c3ff
#
_cell.length_a   1.000
_cell.length_b   1.000
_cell.length_c   1.000
_cell.angle_alpha   90.00
_cell.angle_beta   90.00
_cell.angle_gamma   90.00
#
_symmetry.space_group_name_H-M   'P 1'
#
loop_
_entity.id
_entity.type
_entity.pdbx_description
1 polymer ?
#
loop_
_entity_poly.entity_id
_entity_poly.type
_entity_poly.pdbx_seq_one_letter_code
_entity_poly.pdbx_strand_id
1 'polypeptide(L)'
;MLVNKVMVVLFLFFGFLLLARLVGKEFDLSGEGYDERQKIYRDRGYKWGFYAILLLLFISIFASEELMPYLTIETLRLLILSAGVFTTMAYWIWTDAYFKPKNKGILSGAFFFLIQAGLQVNWILSDYRYWKALGETETFWEFSDSLPFYLLAATCFLLLGISLLVKYALEKWGAKE
;
A
#
# COMPACT_ATOMS: atom_id res chain seq x y z
N MET A 1 -7.18 3.73 27.52
CA MET A 1 -6.27 3.26 26.49
C MET A 1 -6.93 3.08 25.11
N LEU A 2 -8.16 2.55 25.02
CA LEU A 2 -8.92 2.37 23.76
C LEU A 2 -9.23 3.71 23.08
N VAL A 3 -9.65 4.74 23.84
CA VAL A 3 -10.03 6.06 23.33
C VAL A 3 -8.87 6.74 22.59
N ASN A 4 -7.64 6.63 23.09
CA ASN A 4 -6.47 7.22 22.42
C ASN A 4 -6.16 6.54 21.08
N LYS A 5 -6.33 5.22 20.98
CA LYS A 5 -6.11 4.48 19.72
C LYS A 5 -7.16 4.87 18.66
N VAL A 6 -8.43 5.00 19.07
CA VAL A 6 -9.51 5.44 18.18
C VAL A 6 -9.28 6.89 17.70
N MET A 7 -8.86 7.79 18.58
CA MET A 7 -8.54 9.17 18.20
C MET A 7 -7.36 9.25 17.22
N VAL A 8 -6.33 8.45 17.41
CA VAL A 8 -5.19 8.37 16.46
C VAL A 8 -5.65 7.85 15.10
N VAL A 9 -6.46 6.80 15.06
CA VAL A 9 -7.00 6.25 13.80
C VAL A 9 -7.89 7.27 13.09
N LEU A 10 -8.76 7.97 13.81
CA LEU A 10 -9.59 9.05 13.24
C LEU A 10 -8.71 10.21 12.74
N PHE A 11 -7.70 10.62 13.48
CA PHE A 11 -6.79 11.68 13.07
C PHE A 11 -6.01 11.29 11.80
N LEU A 12 -5.50 10.06 11.72
CA LEU A 12 -4.85 9.53 10.53
C LEU A 12 -5.81 9.42 9.35
N PHE A 13 -7.05 8.98 9.58
CA PHE A 13 -8.08 8.89 8.54
C PHE A 13 -8.47 10.28 8.01
N PHE A 14 -8.72 11.26 8.89
CA PHE A 14 -9.00 12.63 8.47
C PHE A 14 -7.79 13.32 7.86
N GLY A 15 -6.58 13.06 8.38
CA GLY A 15 -5.32 13.52 7.77
C GLY A 15 -5.12 12.93 6.38
N PHE A 16 -5.42 11.66 6.17
CA PHE A 16 -5.41 11.00 4.88
C PHE A 16 -6.46 11.59 3.92
N LEU A 17 -7.69 11.83 4.39
CA LEU A 17 -8.73 12.48 3.58
C LEU A 17 -8.36 13.92 3.21
N LEU A 18 -7.73 14.68 4.11
CA LEU A 18 -7.22 16.02 3.84
C LEU A 18 -6.05 15.99 2.83
N LEU A 19 -5.10 15.10 3.00
CA LEU A 19 -4.02 14.88 2.04
C LEU A 19 -4.57 14.40 0.70
N ALA A 20 -5.50 13.45 0.69
CA ALA A 20 -6.19 13.01 -0.51
C ALA A 20 -6.94 14.15 -1.20
N ARG A 21 -7.48 15.12 -0.46
CA ARG A 21 -8.15 16.31 -1.02
C ARG A 21 -7.16 17.36 -1.50
N LEU A 22 -6.01 17.53 -0.86
CA LEU A 22 -4.93 18.45 -1.26
C LEU A 22 -4.16 17.92 -2.48
N VAL A 23 -3.91 16.62 -2.52
CA VAL A 23 -3.34 15.91 -3.69
C VAL A 23 -4.45 15.57 -4.70
N GLY A 24 -5.69 15.65 -4.30
CA GLY A 24 -6.89 15.05 -4.89
C GLY A 24 -7.44 15.68 -6.16
N LYS A 25 -6.76 16.68 -6.75
CA LYS A 25 -7.00 16.99 -8.17
C LYS A 25 -6.41 15.90 -9.09
N GLU A 26 -5.48 15.10 -8.60
CA GLU A 26 -4.86 13.99 -9.32
C GLU A 26 -5.45 12.61 -8.98
N PHE A 27 -6.05 12.46 -7.77
CA PHE A 27 -6.67 11.23 -7.29
C PHE A 27 -8.21 11.30 -7.27
N ASP A 28 -8.80 11.78 -8.36
CA ASP A 28 -10.25 11.83 -8.46
C ASP A 28 -10.84 10.43 -8.65
N LEU A 29 -11.47 9.94 -7.57
CA LEU A 29 -12.18 8.67 -7.55
C LEU A 29 -13.54 8.73 -8.26
N SER A 30 -14.03 9.91 -8.65
CA SER A 30 -15.34 10.11 -9.29
C SER A 30 -15.46 9.47 -10.67
N GLY A 31 -14.31 9.09 -11.26
CA GLY A 31 -14.28 8.57 -12.63
C GLY A 31 -14.43 9.63 -13.72
N GLU A 32 -14.63 10.90 -13.36
CA GLU A 32 -14.65 12.01 -14.30
C GLU A 32 -13.27 12.21 -14.92
N GLY A 33 -13.21 12.30 -16.25
CA GLY A 33 -11.96 12.50 -17.00
C GLY A 33 -11.19 11.24 -17.35
N TYR A 34 -11.68 10.06 -16.93
CA TYR A 34 -11.20 8.76 -17.44
C TYR A 34 -11.99 8.39 -18.69
N ASP A 35 -11.32 7.79 -19.68
CA ASP A 35 -12.00 7.23 -20.83
C ASP A 35 -12.76 5.95 -20.46
N GLU A 36 -13.64 5.47 -21.34
CA GLU A 36 -14.46 4.29 -21.07
C GLU A 36 -13.62 3.02 -20.88
N ARG A 37 -12.51 2.89 -21.61
CA ARG A 37 -11.56 1.80 -21.45
C ARG A 37 -10.95 1.80 -20.06
N GLN A 38 -10.49 2.95 -19.58
CA GLN A 38 -9.91 3.09 -18.26
C GLN A 38 -10.93 2.80 -17.15
N LYS A 39 -12.19 3.21 -17.30
CA LYS A 39 -13.27 2.89 -16.37
C LYS A 39 -13.46 1.37 -16.23
N ILE A 40 -13.50 0.65 -17.35
CA ILE A 40 -13.60 -0.82 -17.37
C ILE A 40 -12.40 -1.46 -16.65
N TYR A 41 -11.18 -0.99 -16.88
CA TYR A 41 -10.01 -1.54 -16.20
C TYR A 41 -9.99 -1.20 -14.71
N ARG A 42 -10.48 -0.03 -14.31
CA ARG A 42 -10.63 0.32 -12.89
C ARG A 42 -11.61 -0.62 -12.19
N ASP A 43 -12.76 -0.88 -12.78
CA ASP A 43 -13.75 -1.83 -12.24
C ASP A 43 -13.19 -3.25 -12.13
N ARG A 44 -12.42 -3.68 -13.12
CA ARG A 44 -11.70 -4.96 -13.07
C ARG A 44 -10.65 -4.97 -11.95
N GLY A 45 -9.91 -3.90 -11.76
CA GLY A 45 -8.94 -3.77 -10.68
C GLY A 45 -9.59 -3.93 -9.30
N TYR A 46 -10.74 -3.32 -9.06
CA TYR A 46 -11.51 -3.52 -7.83
C TYR A 46 -11.93 -4.98 -7.64
N LYS A 47 -12.38 -5.65 -8.70
CA LYS A 47 -12.75 -7.08 -8.65
C LYS A 47 -11.53 -7.95 -8.29
N TRP A 48 -10.37 -7.71 -8.88
CA TRP A 48 -9.15 -8.43 -8.56
C TRP A 48 -8.68 -8.19 -7.12
N GLY A 49 -8.72 -6.95 -6.64
CA GLY A 49 -8.43 -6.63 -5.24
C GLY A 49 -9.39 -7.33 -4.28
N PHE A 50 -10.69 -7.32 -4.59
CA PHE A 50 -11.69 -8.04 -3.79
C PHE A 50 -11.43 -9.55 -3.77
N TYR A 51 -11.13 -10.17 -4.91
CA TYR A 51 -10.80 -11.60 -4.96
C TYR A 51 -9.52 -11.93 -4.19
N ALA A 52 -8.52 -11.05 -4.22
CA ALA A 52 -7.31 -11.22 -3.42
C ALA A 52 -7.63 -11.23 -1.91
N ILE A 53 -8.48 -10.31 -1.45
CA ILE A 53 -8.94 -10.28 -0.05
C ILE A 53 -9.69 -11.58 0.28
N LEU A 54 -10.66 -12.00 -0.53
CA LEU A 54 -11.44 -13.22 -0.28
C LEU A 54 -10.54 -14.46 -0.23
N LEU A 55 -9.61 -14.59 -1.17
CA LEU A 55 -8.67 -15.71 -1.21
C LEU A 55 -7.81 -15.76 0.06
N LEU A 56 -7.25 -14.63 0.48
CA LEU A 56 -6.42 -14.56 1.66
C LEU A 56 -7.23 -14.77 2.95
N LEU A 57 -8.47 -14.28 3.01
CA LEU A 57 -9.38 -14.60 4.12
C LEU A 57 -9.66 -16.10 4.18
N PHE A 58 -9.93 -16.73 3.04
CA PHE A 58 -10.15 -18.17 2.97
C PHE A 58 -8.91 -18.94 3.43
N ILE A 59 -7.72 -18.59 2.93
CA ILE A 59 -6.46 -19.21 3.37
C ILE A 59 -6.25 -19.02 4.87
N SER A 60 -6.54 -17.82 5.41
CA SER A 60 -6.33 -17.53 6.83
C SER A 60 -7.20 -18.37 7.76
N ILE A 61 -8.38 -18.83 7.31
CA ILE A 61 -9.24 -19.73 8.10
C ILE A 61 -8.55 -21.08 8.33
N PHE A 62 -7.87 -21.61 7.31
CA PHE A 62 -7.21 -22.92 7.40
C PHE A 62 -5.79 -22.83 8.00
N ALA A 63 -5.11 -21.71 7.80
CA ALA A 63 -3.74 -21.52 8.26
C ALA A 63 -3.66 -20.76 9.61
N SER A 64 -4.78 -20.44 10.25
CA SER A 64 -4.81 -19.62 11.46
C SER A 64 -3.99 -20.22 12.60
N GLU A 65 -4.09 -21.52 12.83
CA GLU A 65 -3.35 -22.20 13.92
C GLU A 65 -1.83 -22.17 13.70
N GLU A 66 -1.39 -22.25 12.45
CA GLU A 66 0.03 -22.22 12.08
C GLU A 66 0.60 -20.78 12.04
N LEU A 67 -0.23 -19.79 11.73
CA LEU A 67 0.18 -18.39 11.61
C LEU A 67 0.14 -17.61 12.92
N MET A 68 -0.77 -17.98 13.85
CA MET A 68 -0.94 -17.30 15.15
C MET A 68 0.34 -17.20 16.00
N PRO A 69 1.28 -18.14 15.98
CA PRO A 69 2.54 -17.98 16.70
C PRO A 69 3.42 -16.84 16.17
N TYR A 70 3.21 -16.42 14.91
CA TYR A 70 4.05 -15.43 14.21
C TYR A 70 3.34 -14.11 13.93
N LEU A 71 2.00 -14.10 13.95
CA LEU A 71 1.19 -12.94 13.55
C LEU A 71 0.03 -12.74 14.52
N THR A 72 -0.15 -11.53 15.01
CA THR A 72 -1.38 -11.19 15.71
C THR A 72 -2.57 -11.14 14.73
N ILE A 73 -3.79 -11.34 15.26
CA ILE A 73 -5.03 -11.26 14.46
C ILE A 73 -5.14 -9.90 13.77
N GLU A 74 -4.77 -8.82 14.47
CA GLU A 74 -4.78 -7.47 13.92
C GLU A 74 -3.81 -7.34 12.74
N THR A 75 -2.59 -7.83 12.89
CA THR A 75 -1.58 -7.83 11.83
C THR A 75 -2.06 -8.63 10.63
N LEU A 76 -2.62 -9.82 10.84
CA LEU A 76 -3.15 -10.65 9.76
C LEU A 76 -4.27 -9.94 8.98
N ARG A 77 -5.20 -9.28 9.66
CA ARG A 77 -6.27 -8.50 9.01
C ARG A 77 -5.72 -7.36 8.17
N LEU A 78 -4.73 -6.63 8.69
CA LEU A 78 -4.08 -5.54 7.97
C LEU A 78 -3.31 -6.05 6.74
N LEU A 79 -2.65 -7.21 6.84
CA LEU A 79 -1.97 -7.85 5.71
C LEU A 79 -2.95 -8.20 4.59
N ILE A 80 -4.09 -8.80 4.93
CA ILE A 80 -5.13 -9.18 3.96
C ILE A 80 -5.69 -7.94 3.25
N LEU A 81 -6.02 -6.90 4.01
CA LEU A 81 -6.54 -5.65 3.44
C LEU A 81 -5.50 -4.97 2.53
N SER A 82 -4.25 -4.91 2.98
CA SER A 82 -3.14 -4.32 2.21
C SER A 82 -2.90 -5.06 0.89
N ALA A 83 -2.98 -6.39 0.89
CA ALA A 83 -2.85 -7.18 -0.32
C ALA A 83 -3.94 -6.87 -1.35
N GLY A 84 -5.19 -6.64 -0.92
CA GLY A 84 -6.27 -6.23 -1.81
C GLY A 84 -6.02 -4.86 -2.44
N VAL A 85 -5.61 -3.88 -1.63
CA VAL A 85 -5.28 -2.53 -2.10
C VAL A 85 -4.09 -2.58 -3.07
N PHE A 86 -3.03 -3.31 -2.72
CA PHE A 86 -1.85 -3.48 -3.57
C PHE A 86 -2.22 -4.12 -4.92
N THR A 87 -3.01 -5.20 -4.92
CA THR A 87 -3.46 -5.87 -6.15
C THR A 87 -4.26 -4.92 -7.05
N THR A 88 -5.17 -4.14 -6.46
CA THR A 88 -5.94 -3.13 -7.20
C THR A 88 -5.03 -2.09 -7.86
N MET A 89 -4.12 -1.50 -7.08
CA MET A 89 -3.21 -0.46 -7.57
C MET A 89 -2.24 -1.01 -8.62
N ALA A 90 -1.66 -2.18 -8.40
CA ALA A 90 -0.78 -2.83 -9.38
C ALA A 90 -1.52 -3.06 -10.71
N TYR A 91 -2.74 -3.59 -10.66
CA TYR A 91 -3.55 -3.77 -11.86
C TYR A 91 -3.80 -2.46 -12.60
N TRP A 92 -4.18 -1.38 -11.90
CA TRP A 92 -4.41 -0.07 -12.52
C TRP A 92 -3.17 0.54 -13.15
N ILE A 93 -2.00 0.40 -12.51
CA ILE A 93 -0.73 0.89 -13.06
C ILE A 93 -0.44 0.19 -14.39
N TRP A 94 -0.53 -1.14 -14.43
CA TRP A 94 -0.19 -1.91 -15.63
C TRP A 94 -1.23 -1.82 -16.76
N THR A 95 -2.47 -1.44 -16.46
CA THR A 95 -3.56 -1.27 -17.45
C THR A 95 -3.81 0.19 -17.87
N ASP A 96 -2.95 1.12 -17.49
CA ASP A 96 -3.12 2.56 -17.74
C ASP A 96 -4.36 3.19 -17.10
N ALA A 97 -4.94 2.54 -16.11
CA ALA A 97 -6.14 3.00 -15.43
C ALA A 97 -5.85 3.82 -14.15
N TYR A 98 -4.58 3.96 -13.76
CA TYR A 98 -4.19 4.68 -12.53
C TYR A 98 -4.24 6.19 -12.70
N PHE A 99 -3.73 6.71 -13.82
CA PHE A 99 -3.70 8.15 -14.11
C PHE A 99 -4.72 8.51 -15.17
N LYS A 100 -5.27 9.74 -15.08
CA LYS A 100 -6.11 10.30 -16.12
C LYS A 100 -5.26 10.58 -17.38
N PRO A 101 -5.85 10.48 -18.60
CA PRO A 101 -5.09 10.66 -19.85
C PRO A 101 -4.36 12.02 -19.96
N LYS A 102 -4.91 13.04 -19.31
CA LYS A 102 -4.33 14.41 -19.32
C LYS A 102 -3.28 14.65 -18.22
N ASN A 103 -3.22 13.80 -17.20
CA ASN A 103 -2.30 13.95 -16.06
C ASN A 103 -1.17 12.94 -16.20
N LYS A 104 -0.01 13.43 -16.65
CA LYS A 104 1.23 12.63 -16.70
C LYS A 104 1.94 12.60 -15.33
N GLY A 105 1.20 12.47 -14.24
CA GLY A 105 1.73 12.41 -12.86
C GLY A 105 2.46 11.10 -12.51
N ILE A 106 2.91 10.32 -13.52
CA ILE A 106 3.55 9.01 -13.29
C ILE A 106 4.79 9.17 -12.42
N LEU A 107 5.62 10.18 -12.70
CA LEU A 107 6.86 10.39 -11.96
C LEU A 107 6.59 10.86 -10.53
N SER A 108 5.64 11.78 -10.32
CA SER A 108 5.24 12.21 -8.96
C SER A 108 4.62 11.08 -8.16
N GLY A 109 3.79 10.24 -8.80
CA GLY A 109 3.26 9.01 -8.19
C GLY A 109 4.35 8.02 -7.80
N ALA A 110 5.36 7.82 -8.66
CA ALA A 110 6.50 6.98 -8.36
C ALA A 110 7.27 7.47 -7.12
N PHE A 111 7.59 8.77 -7.08
CA PHE A 111 8.26 9.38 -5.93
C PHE A 111 7.42 9.28 -4.65
N PHE A 112 6.10 9.47 -4.74
CA PHE A 112 5.21 9.30 -3.59
C PHE A 112 5.33 7.89 -3.00
N PHE A 113 5.25 6.85 -3.80
CA PHE A 113 5.36 5.47 -3.31
C PHE A 113 6.76 5.15 -2.78
N LEU A 114 7.82 5.65 -3.41
CA LEU A 114 9.18 5.45 -2.93
C LEU A 114 9.43 6.15 -1.58
N ILE A 115 8.90 7.36 -1.40
CA ILE A 115 8.94 8.07 -0.12
C ILE A 115 8.17 7.27 0.95
N GLN A 116 6.97 6.76 0.64
CA GLN A 116 6.21 5.92 1.57
C GLN A 116 6.98 4.65 1.96
N ALA A 117 7.63 3.98 1.01
CA ALA A 117 8.49 2.84 1.30
C ALA A 117 9.64 3.23 2.25
N GLY A 118 10.31 4.35 1.99
CA GLY A 118 11.38 4.88 2.85
C GLY A 118 10.90 5.21 4.26
N LEU A 119 9.69 5.78 4.40
CA LEU A 119 9.09 6.05 5.71
C LEU A 119 8.82 4.76 6.48
N GLN A 120 8.30 3.71 5.85
CA GLN A 120 8.10 2.41 6.51
C GLN A 120 9.42 1.81 7.00
N VAL A 121 10.47 1.84 6.17
CA VAL A 121 11.80 1.39 6.58
C VAL A 121 12.35 2.22 7.74
N ASN A 122 12.16 3.54 7.71
CA ASN A 122 12.59 4.40 8.82
C ASN A 122 11.86 4.08 10.13
N TRP A 123 10.54 3.78 10.07
CA TRP A 123 9.76 3.33 11.23
C TRP A 123 10.32 2.04 11.80
N ILE A 124 10.56 1.03 10.97
CA ILE A 124 11.17 -0.24 11.39
C ILE A 124 12.50 -0.01 12.10
N LEU A 125 13.39 0.79 11.51
CA LEU A 125 14.69 1.08 12.08
C LEU A 125 14.62 1.87 13.41
N SER A 126 13.65 2.79 13.50
CA SER A 126 13.42 3.57 14.71
C SER A 126 12.92 2.69 15.86
N ASP A 127 11.94 1.85 15.60
CA ASP A 127 11.41 0.89 16.56
C ASP A 127 12.49 -0.08 17.02
N TYR A 128 13.26 -0.64 16.10
CA TYR A 128 14.37 -1.54 16.45
C TYR A 128 15.40 -0.87 17.36
N ARG A 129 15.79 0.38 17.05
CA ARG A 129 16.74 1.14 17.89
C ARG A 129 16.19 1.40 19.28
N TYR A 130 14.90 1.72 19.38
CA TYR A 130 14.21 1.96 20.64
C TYR A 130 14.22 0.70 21.53
N TRP A 131 13.76 -0.44 21.00
CA TRP A 131 13.71 -1.71 21.73
C TRP A 131 15.10 -2.21 22.11
N LYS A 132 16.07 -2.06 21.22
CA LYS A 132 17.47 -2.41 21.51
C LYS A 132 18.06 -1.55 22.64
N ALA A 133 17.72 -0.27 22.70
CA ALA A 133 18.18 0.62 23.76
C ALA A 133 17.57 0.25 25.13
N LEU A 134 16.39 -0.38 25.15
CA LEU A 134 15.76 -0.89 26.38
C LEU A 134 16.31 -2.26 26.81
N GLY A 135 17.15 -2.89 26.00
CA GLY A 135 17.68 -4.24 26.28
C GLY A 135 16.66 -5.36 26.17
N GLU A 136 15.48 -5.09 25.55
CA GLU A 136 14.38 -6.05 25.46
C GLU A 136 14.46 -6.93 24.21
N THR A 137 15.37 -6.65 23.28
CA THR A 137 15.52 -7.45 22.04
C THR A 137 16.98 -7.82 21.81
N GLU A 138 17.22 -9.11 21.60
CA GLU A 138 18.52 -9.62 21.16
C GLU A 138 18.63 -9.65 19.63
N THR A 139 17.51 -9.87 18.93
CA THR A 139 17.46 -10.00 17.49
C THR A 139 16.50 -9.00 16.83
N PHE A 140 16.76 -8.70 15.56
CA PHE A 140 15.91 -7.80 14.77
C PHE A 140 14.47 -8.30 14.62
N TRP A 141 14.25 -9.62 14.68
CA TRP A 141 12.94 -10.23 14.41
C TRP A 141 12.00 -10.28 15.62
N GLU A 142 12.51 -10.03 16.83
CA GLU A 142 11.78 -10.19 18.09
C GLU A 142 11.17 -8.89 18.62
N PHE A 143 11.50 -7.75 18.00
CA PHE A 143 11.17 -6.45 18.61
C PHE A 143 9.72 -5.98 18.39
N SER A 144 8.97 -6.53 17.45
CA SER A 144 7.62 -6.01 17.17
C SER A 144 6.71 -7.02 16.46
N ASP A 145 5.53 -7.25 17.03
CA ASP A 145 4.45 -8.03 16.42
C ASP A 145 3.94 -7.43 15.10
N SER A 146 4.18 -6.14 14.88
CA SER A 146 3.78 -5.41 13.67
C SER A 146 4.87 -5.40 12.58
N LEU A 147 6.07 -5.92 12.85
CA LEU A 147 7.18 -5.97 11.89
C LEU A 147 6.78 -6.58 10.53
N PRO A 148 6.07 -7.73 10.48
CA PRO A 148 5.65 -8.31 9.20
C PRO A 148 4.77 -7.37 8.37
N PHE A 149 3.91 -6.60 9.03
CA PHE A 149 3.08 -5.60 8.35
C PHE A 149 3.90 -4.46 7.76
N TYR A 150 4.83 -3.88 8.52
CA TYR A 150 5.68 -2.79 8.01
C TYR A 150 6.59 -3.26 6.87
N LEU A 151 7.14 -4.46 6.95
CA LEU A 151 7.94 -5.06 5.88
C LEU A 151 7.12 -5.27 4.61
N LEU A 152 5.90 -5.82 4.74
CA LEU A 152 5.02 -5.98 3.59
C LEU A 152 4.63 -4.62 3.00
N ALA A 153 4.24 -3.66 3.82
CA ALA A 153 3.87 -2.33 3.36
C ALA A 153 5.04 -1.64 2.63
N ALA A 154 6.26 -1.69 3.20
CA ALA A 154 7.46 -1.17 2.56
C ALA A 154 7.71 -1.83 1.20
N THR A 155 7.62 -3.15 1.13
CA THR A 155 7.81 -3.93 -0.10
C THR A 155 6.74 -3.58 -1.15
N CYS A 156 5.47 -3.51 -0.76
CA CYS A 156 4.37 -3.13 -1.65
C CYS A 156 4.57 -1.72 -2.23
N PHE A 157 4.88 -0.73 -1.39
CA PHE A 157 5.12 0.62 -1.86
C PHE A 157 6.37 0.70 -2.76
N LEU A 158 7.43 -0.02 -2.43
CA LEU A 158 8.63 -0.08 -3.27
C LEU A 158 8.31 -0.66 -4.65
N LEU A 159 7.58 -1.77 -4.71
CA LEU A 159 7.18 -2.41 -5.97
C LEU A 159 6.26 -1.51 -6.81
N LEU A 160 5.30 -0.80 -6.21
CA LEU A 160 4.45 0.16 -6.91
C LEU A 160 5.28 1.33 -7.46
N GLY A 161 6.20 1.88 -6.66
CA GLY A 161 7.09 2.95 -7.08
C GLY A 161 8.00 2.53 -8.25
N ILE A 162 8.63 1.36 -8.17
CA ILE A 162 9.45 0.80 -9.25
C ILE A 162 8.61 0.54 -10.50
N SER A 163 7.40 -0.04 -10.36
CA SER A 163 6.50 -0.29 -11.49
C SER A 163 6.17 0.99 -12.26
N LEU A 164 5.91 2.09 -11.56
CA LEU A 164 5.68 3.40 -12.18
C LEU A 164 6.93 3.96 -12.87
N LEU A 165 8.12 3.80 -12.28
CA LEU A 165 9.37 4.23 -12.92
C LEU A 165 9.65 3.43 -14.20
N VAL A 166 9.46 2.10 -14.17
CA VAL A 166 9.60 1.24 -15.34
C VAL A 166 8.63 1.67 -16.43
N LYS A 167 7.37 1.90 -16.08
CA LYS A 167 6.36 2.36 -17.02
C LYS A 167 6.73 3.73 -17.63
N TYR A 168 7.14 4.68 -16.81
CA TYR A 168 7.62 5.99 -17.29
C TYR A 168 8.78 5.86 -18.29
N ALA A 169 9.74 4.95 -17.99
CA ALA A 169 10.86 4.70 -18.88
C ALA A 169 10.41 4.10 -20.22
N LEU A 170 9.50 3.11 -20.19
CA LEU A 170 8.96 2.48 -21.39
C LEU A 170 8.20 3.48 -22.27
N GLU A 171 7.35 4.34 -21.68
CA GLU A 171 6.64 5.38 -22.43
C GLU A 171 7.60 6.40 -23.08
N LYS A 172 8.69 6.77 -22.36
CA LYS A 172 9.68 7.70 -22.88
C LYS A 172 10.53 7.12 -24.01
N TRP A 173 10.80 5.81 -23.97
CA TRP A 173 11.57 5.13 -25.01
C TRP A 173 10.70 4.75 -26.21
N GLY A 174 9.48 4.28 -26.01
CA GLY A 174 8.55 3.97 -27.10
C GLY A 174 8.06 5.20 -27.89
N ALA A 175 8.14 6.40 -27.31
CA ALA A 175 7.81 7.64 -28.01
C ALA A 175 8.93 8.15 -28.94
N LYS A 176 10.06 7.42 -29.05
CA LYS A 176 11.19 7.78 -29.92
C LYS A 176 11.23 6.97 -31.23
N GLU A 177 10.34 6.00 -31.38
CA GLU A 177 10.10 5.26 -32.63
C GLU A 177 8.86 5.83 -33.36
#